data_a049a9134251cb611c3dcc5302d9412d
#
_entry.id   a049a9134251cb611c3dcc5302d9412d
#
_cell.length_a   1.000
_cell.length_b   1.000
_cell.length_c   1.000
_cell.angle_alpha   90.00
_cell.angle_beta   90.00
_cell.angle_gamma   90.00
#
_symmetry.space_group_name_H-M   'P 1'
#
loop_
_entity.id
_entity.type
_entity.pdbx_description
1 polymer ?
#
loop_
_entity_poly.entity_id
_entity_poly.type
_entity_poly.pdbx_seq_one_letter_code
_entity_poly.pdbx_strand_id
1 'polypeptide(L)'
;PKNREVQIEMEQAFTAHLKAIGAYLPPAFKTVPFQDEHFETEVSVIIPVRNREKTIAEAIRSVFSQQTNFKYNILVIDNHSTDDTTAIVKKMAQKHSQIIHIIPPRTDLGIGGCWTHAIMSEHCGRFAIQLDSDDLYINRHVLQRIVDTFHKHQCAMIIGSYKMVNFKLEEIPPGIIDHKEWTTDNGHNNALRINGLGAPRAFYTPLL
;
A
#
# COMPACT_ATOMS: atom_id res chain seq x y z
N PRO A 1 -0.36 18.77 -14.74
CA PRO A 1 -0.75 19.19 -16.09
C PRO A 1 -1.15 20.65 -16.07
N LYS A 2 -0.59 21.41 -17.00
CA LYS A 2 -0.73 22.86 -17.03
C LYS A 2 -2.08 23.32 -17.61
N ASN A 3 -2.95 22.39 -18.04
CA ASN A 3 -4.22 22.74 -18.65
C ASN A 3 -5.35 21.85 -18.09
N ARG A 4 -6.12 22.40 -17.14
CA ARG A 4 -7.28 21.71 -16.54
C ARG A 4 -8.36 21.39 -17.58
N GLU A 5 -8.55 22.23 -18.57
CA GLU A 5 -9.54 22.06 -19.63
C GLU A 5 -9.26 20.81 -20.45
N VAL A 6 -7.99 20.61 -20.85
CA VAL A 6 -7.55 19.39 -21.56
C VAL A 6 -7.81 18.14 -20.74
N GLN A 7 -7.59 18.17 -19.41
CA GLN A 7 -7.88 17.03 -18.57
C GLN A 7 -9.37 16.71 -18.52
N ILE A 8 -10.23 17.74 -18.47
CA ILE A 8 -11.69 17.58 -18.50
C ILE A 8 -12.13 16.99 -19.85
N GLU A 9 -11.62 17.51 -20.96
CA GLU A 9 -11.90 16.98 -22.30
C GLU A 9 -11.47 15.52 -22.45
N MET A 10 -10.26 15.18 -21.97
CA MET A 10 -9.78 13.79 -21.97
C MET A 10 -10.67 12.87 -21.12
N GLU A 11 -11.12 13.32 -19.95
CA GLU A 11 -12.03 12.56 -19.11
C GLU A 11 -13.39 12.34 -19.79
N GLN A 12 -13.94 13.36 -20.44
CA GLN A 12 -15.18 13.24 -21.19
C GLN A 12 -15.07 12.29 -22.37
N ALA A 13 -14.01 12.43 -23.17
CA ALA A 13 -13.75 11.54 -24.32
C ALA A 13 -13.57 10.09 -23.86
N PHE A 14 -12.81 9.87 -22.79
CA PHE A 14 -12.59 8.55 -22.23
C PHE A 14 -13.89 7.94 -21.67
N THR A 15 -14.69 8.72 -20.97
CA THR A 15 -15.99 8.28 -20.44
C THR A 15 -16.95 7.91 -21.58
N ALA A 16 -16.99 8.71 -22.65
CA ALA A 16 -17.78 8.38 -23.84
C ALA A 16 -17.32 7.07 -24.50
N HIS A 17 -16.01 6.86 -24.62
CA HIS A 17 -15.45 5.62 -25.12
C HIS A 17 -15.84 4.41 -24.26
N LEU A 18 -15.70 4.49 -22.93
CA LEU A 18 -16.10 3.41 -22.02
C LEU A 18 -17.59 3.05 -22.15
N LYS A 19 -18.45 4.05 -22.33
CA LYS A 19 -19.89 3.84 -22.57
C LYS A 19 -20.13 3.12 -23.90
N ALA A 20 -19.41 3.53 -24.96
CA ALA A 20 -19.55 2.96 -26.29
C ALA A 20 -19.13 1.47 -26.34
N ILE A 21 -18.10 1.09 -25.58
CA ILE A 21 -17.62 -0.32 -25.54
C ILE A 21 -18.26 -1.15 -24.42
N GLY A 22 -19.23 -0.61 -23.66
CA GLY A 22 -19.90 -1.32 -22.58
C GLY A 22 -19.04 -1.55 -21.32
N ALA A 23 -17.95 -0.80 -21.16
CA ALA A 23 -17.02 -0.92 -20.02
C ALA A 23 -17.17 0.22 -18.98
N TYR A 24 -18.18 1.06 -19.12
CA TYR A 24 -18.44 2.13 -18.17
C TYR A 24 -18.92 1.58 -16.83
N LEU A 25 -18.25 2.00 -15.76
CA LEU A 25 -18.63 1.68 -14.40
C LEU A 25 -19.43 2.86 -13.80
N PRO A 26 -20.74 2.68 -13.53
CA PRO A 26 -21.55 3.72 -12.89
C PRO A 26 -21.04 3.97 -11.46
N PRO A 27 -21.27 5.16 -10.88
CA PRO A 27 -20.87 5.53 -9.54
C PRO A 27 -21.76 4.85 -8.46
N ALA A 28 -21.89 3.53 -8.55
CA ALA A 28 -22.60 2.70 -7.60
C ALA A 28 -21.59 1.90 -6.78
N PHE A 29 -21.52 2.18 -5.48
CA PHE A 29 -20.56 1.55 -4.58
C PHE A 29 -21.27 0.54 -3.69
N LYS A 30 -20.67 -0.65 -3.56
CA LYS A 30 -21.07 -1.64 -2.58
C LYS A 30 -20.19 -1.50 -1.35
N THR A 31 -20.80 -1.49 -0.19
CA THR A 31 -20.06 -1.66 1.07
C THR A 31 -19.54 -3.09 1.19
N VAL A 32 -18.36 -3.23 1.76
CA VAL A 32 -17.76 -4.53 2.08
C VAL A 32 -18.01 -4.80 3.56
N PRO A 33 -18.96 -5.69 3.92
CA PRO A 33 -19.13 -6.05 5.32
C PRO A 33 -17.88 -6.81 5.77
N PHE A 34 -17.22 -6.30 6.79
CA PHE A 34 -16.11 -7.02 7.39
C PHE A 34 -16.67 -8.19 8.20
N GLN A 35 -16.15 -9.37 7.90
CA GLN A 35 -16.58 -10.59 8.61
C GLN A 35 -15.98 -10.60 10.01
N ASP A 36 -16.70 -11.18 10.96
CA ASP A 36 -16.24 -11.42 12.35
C ASP A 36 -15.20 -12.56 12.41
N GLU A 37 -14.36 -12.66 11.39
CA GLU A 37 -13.23 -13.58 11.41
C GLU A 37 -12.22 -13.14 12.45
N HIS A 38 -11.72 -14.10 13.21
CA HIS A 38 -10.71 -13.84 14.21
C HIS A 38 -9.35 -13.69 13.53
N PHE A 39 -8.82 -12.46 13.53
CA PHE A 39 -7.45 -12.19 13.16
C PHE A 39 -6.61 -11.96 14.41
N GLU A 40 -5.49 -12.65 14.53
CA GLU A 40 -4.55 -12.43 15.64
C GLU A 40 -3.98 -11.01 15.63
N THR A 41 -3.86 -10.45 14.42
CA THR A 41 -3.29 -9.12 14.15
C THR A 41 -4.25 -8.32 13.28
N GLU A 42 -4.51 -7.07 13.63
CA GLU A 42 -5.38 -6.20 12.83
C GLU A 42 -4.70 -5.76 11.53
N VAL A 43 -3.42 -5.41 11.59
CA VAL A 43 -2.68 -4.89 10.44
C VAL A 43 -1.40 -5.66 10.22
N SER A 44 -1.15 -6.08 8.97
CA SER A 44 0.18 -6.46 8.51
C SER A 44 0.73 -5.40 7.57
N VAL A 45 1.86 -4.80 7.96
CA VAL A 45 2.63 -3.97 7.04
C VAL A 45 3.53 -4.88 6.23
N ILE A 46 3.29 -4.96 4.91
CA ILE A 46 4.01 -5.84 3.99
C ILE A 46 5.11 -5.04 3.30
N ILE A 47 6.35 -5.50 3.47
CA ILE A 47 7.55 -4.89 2.89
C ILE A 47 8.25 -5.93 2.02
N PRO A 48 7.96 -5.99 0.71
CA PRO A 48 8.78 -6.73 -0.22
C PRO A 48 10.15 -6.07 -0.35
N VAL A 49 11.22 -6.85 -0.26
CA VAL A 49 12.56 -6.29 -0.32
C VAL A 49 13.52 -7.15 -1.12
N ARG A 50 14.40 -6.51 -1.87
CA ARG A 50 15.58 -7.12 -2.47
C ARG A 50 16.68 -6.07 -2.63
N ASN A 51 17.84 -6.30 -1.99
CA ASN A 51 19.02 -5.43 -2.09
C ASN A 51 18.70 -3.96 -1.73
N ARG A 52 18.32 -3.75 -0.47
CA ARG A 52 17.96 -2.44 0.10
C ARG A 52 18.65 -2.18 1.43
N GLU A 53 19.92 -2.59 1.58
CA GLU A 53 20.70 -2.41 2.81
C GLU A 53 20.72 -0.97 3.34
N LYS A 54 20.62 0.02 2.44
CA LYS A 54 20.68 1.45 2.79
C LYS A 54 19.37 2.00 3.35
N THR A 55 18.22 1.39 3.05
CA THR A 55 16.90 1.97 3.33
C THR A 55 16.01 1.11 4.22
N ILE A 56 16.13 -0.21 4.15
CA ILE A 56 15.24 -1.13 4.85
C ILE A 56 15.13 -0.88 6.36
N ALA A 57 16.22 -0.51 7.00
CA ALA A 57 16.21 -0.25 8.44
C ALA A 57 15.35 0.98 8.79
N GLU A 58 15.40 2.04 7.98
CA GLU A 58 14.59 3.24 8.19
C GLU A 58 13.12 2.98 7.87
N ALA A 59 12.83 2.22 6.80
CA ALA A 59 11.46 1.80 6.49
C ALA A 59 10.82 1.07 7.69
N ILE A 60 11.49 0.07 8.24
CA ILE A 60 11.02 -0.67 9.42
C ILE A 60 10.87 0.24 10.64
N ARG A 61 11.83 1.14 10.92
CA ARG A 61 11.74 2.09 12.03
C ARG A 61 10.54 3.02 11.89
N SER A 62 10.20 3.44 10.66
CA SER A 62 9.02 4.28 10.42
C SER A 62 7.72 3.57 10.80
N VAL A 63 7.66 2.23 10.65
CA VAL A 63 6.53 1.43 11.13
C VAL A 63 6.49 1.38 12.66
N PHE A 64 7.62 1.19 13.34
CA PHE A 64 7.67 1.20 14.80
C PHE A 64 7.31 2.55 15.43
N SER A 65 7.44 3.63 14.69
CA SER A 65 7.01 4.95 15.15
C SER A 65 5.49 5.13 15.18
N GLN A 66 4.73 4.20 14.58
CA GLN A 66 3.27 4.29 14.50
C GLN A 66 2.61 4.10 15.86
N GLN A 67 1.61 4.93 16.12
CA GLN A 67 0.76 4.86 17.32
C GLN A 67 -0.60 4.32 16.91
N THR A 68 -0.95 3.17 17.45
CA THR A 68 -2.19 2.45 17.12
C THR A 68 -2.87 1.94 18.39
N ASN A 69 -4.18 1.78 18.37
CA ASN A 69 -4.95 1.12 19.42
C ASN A 69 -5.21 -0.37 19.11
N PHE A 70 -4.54 -0.91 18.12
CA PHE A 70 -4.64 -2.31 17.67
C PHE A 70 -3.24 -2.93 17.53
N LYS A 71 -3.21 -4.26 17.44
CA LYS A 71 -1.98 -5.02 17.17
C LYS A 71 -1.64 -4.96 15.69
N TYR A 72 -0.37 -4.80 15.38
CA TYR A 72 0.16 -4.92 14.02
C TYR A 72 1.46 -5.71 14.01
N ASN A 73 1.79 -6.28 12.87
CA ASN A 73 3.08 -6.88 12.58
C ASN A 73 3.68 -6.33 11.28
N ILE A 74 4.91 -6.72 11.00
CA ILE A 74 5.67 -6.33 9.80
C ILE A 74 6.11 -7.61 9.12
N LEU A 75 5.54 -7.87 7.94
CA LEU A 75 5.94 -9.00 7.10
C LEU A 75 6.99 -8.52 6.11
N VAL A 76 8.25 -8.81 6.39
CA VAL A 76 9.37 -8.51 5.48
C VAL A 76 9.61 -9.71 4.59
N ILE A 77 9.28 -9.58 3.32
CA ILE A 77 9.47 -10.63 2.32
C ILE A 77 10.76 -10.37 1.56
N ASP A 78 11.83 -11.00 2.02
CA ASP A 78 13.17 -10.85 1.44
C ASP A 78 13.33 -11.77 0.23
N ASN A 79 13.24 -11.18 -0.95
CA ASN A 79 13.35 -11.92 -2.21
C ASN A 79 14.82 -12.20 -2.57
N HIS A 80 15.50 -12.96 -1.72
CA HIS A 80 16.89 -13.40 -1.90
C HIS A 80 17.87 -12.24 -2.08
N SER A 81 17.93 -11.33 -1.11
CA SER A 81 18.93 -10.27 -1.09
C SER A 81 20.34 -10.81 -1.02
N THR A 82 21.27 -10.19 -1.74
CA THR A 82 22.69 -10.55 -1.85
C THR A 82 23.63 -9.53 -1.20
N ASP A 83 23.06 -8.39 -0.75
CA ASP A 83 23.74 -7.38 0.08
C ASP A 83 23.45 -7.61 1.58
N ASP A 84 23.72 -6.64 2.43
CA ASP A 84 23.50 -6.76 3.88
C ASP A 84 22.01 -6.66 4.31
N THR A 85 21.05 -6.53 3.39
CA THR A 85 19.60 -6.45 3.69
C THR A 85 19.14 -7.57 4.63
N THR A 86 19.43 -8.83 4.27
CA THR A 86 19.04 -10.01 5.06
C THR A 86 19.61 -9.96 6.49
N ALA A 87 20.87 -9.57 6.63
CA ALA A 87 21.54 -9.48 7.93
C ALA A 87 20.91 -8.39 8.81
N ILE A 88 20.60 -7.23 8.20
CA ILE A 88 19.93 -6.10 8.87
C ILE A 88 18.55 -6.53 9.38
N VAL A 89 17.71 -7.12 8.52
CA VAL A 89 16.35 -7.55 8.89
C VAL A 89 16.39 -8.61 10.00
N LYS A 90 17.26 -9.63 9.89
CA LYS A 90 17.44 -10.66 10.93
C LYS A 90 17.81 -10.04 12.29
N LYS A 91 18.74 -9.10 12.30
CA LYS A 91 19.16 -8.41 13.54
C LYS A 91 18.03 -7.59 14.15
N MET A 92 17.16 -6.99 13.35
CA MET A 92 15.99 -6.26 13.84
C MET A 92 14.93 -7.22 14.35
N ALA A 93 14.64 -8.31 13.66
CA ALA A 93 13.67 -9.33 14.08
C ALA A 93 14.04 -10.00 15.40
N GLN A 94 15.34 -10.20 15.70
CA GLN A 94 15.79 -10.69 17.00
C GLN A 94 15.42 -9.77 18.18
N LYS A 95 15.27 -8.47 17.91
CA LYS A 95 14.94 -7.46 18.95
C LYS A 95 13.45 -7.15 19.02
N HIS A 96 12.70 -7.41 17.97
CA HIS A 96 11.31 -7.01 17.79
C HIS A 96 10.50 -8.18 17.23
N SER A 97 9.77 -8.87 18.08
CA SER A 97 8.93 -10.03 17.71
C SER A 97 7.82 -9.71 16.71
N GLN A 98 7.50 -8.43 16.53
CA GLN A 98 6.54 -7.97 15.51
C GLN A 98 7.07 -8.09 14.08
N ILE A 99 8.40 -8.24 13.89
CA ILE A 99 8.99 -8.46 12.55
C ILE A 99 8.97 -9.94 12.25
N ILE A 100 8.29 -10.31 11.20
CA ILE A 100 8.27 -11.65 10.63
C ILE A 100 9.07 -11.58 9.33
N HIS A 101 10.28 -12.12 9.38
CA HIS A 101 11.20 -12.13 8.24
C HIS A 101 11.05 -13.44 7.48
N ILE A 102 10.60 -13.34 6.24
CA ILE A 102 10.35 -14.48 5.36
C ILE A 102 11.26 -14.38 4.15
N ILE A 103 12.01 -15.46 3.89
CA ILE A 103 12.71 -15.67 2.63
C ILE A 103 11.95 -16.77 1.90
N PRO A 104 11.22 -16.43 0.81
CA PRO A 104 10.44 -17.42 0.07
C PRO A 104 11.31 -18.54 -0.48
N PRO A 105 10.81 -19.78 -0.62
CA PRO A 105 11.60 -20.87 -1.22
C PRO A 105 11.88 -20.67 -2.71
N ARG A 106 11.02 -19.91 -3.42
CA ARG A 106 11.17 -19.57 -4.82
C ARG A 106 12.01 -18.31 -4.99
N THR A 107 12.87 -18.27 -6.00
CA THR A 107 13.79 -17.15 -6.29
C THR A 107 13.26 -16.21 -7.40
N ASP A 108 12.16 -16.58 -8.05
CA ASP A 108 11.61 -15.94 -9.25
C ASP A 108 10.29 -15.16 -8.98
N LEU A 109 9.98 -14.85 -7.73
CA LEU A 109 8.67 -14.29 -7.38
C LEU A 109 8.41 -12.89 -7.90
N GLY A 110 9.43 -12.06 -8.03
CA GLY A 110 9.22 -10.63 -8.23
C GLY A 110 8.42 -9.97 -7.09
N ILE A 111 8.04 -8.72 -7.25
CA ILE A 111 7.31 -7.98 -6.21
C ILE A 111 5.90 -8.53 -5.99
N GLY A 112 5.18 -8.89 -7.07
CA GLY A 112 3.83 -9.44 -6.98
C GLY A 112 3.80 -10.79 -6.27
N GLY A 113 4.75 -11.68 -6.57
CA GLY A 113 4.87 -12.96 -5.88
C GLY A 113 5.22 -12.82 -4.40
N CYS A 114 6.03 -11.83 -4.03
CA CYS A 114 6.30 -11.51 -2.63
C CYS A 114 5.03 -11.05 -1.90
N TRP A 115 4.19 -10.23 -2.55
CA TRP A 115 2.89 -9.84 -2.04
C TRP A 115 1.98 -11.03 -1.81
N THR A 116 1.82 -11.90 -2.83
CA THR A 116 1.01 -13.12 -2.70
C THR A 116 1.51 -13.99 -1.56
N HIS A 117 2.84 -14.15 -1.43
CA HIS A 117 3.42 -14.95 -0.36
C HIS A 117 3.12 -14.37 1.03
N ALA A 118 3.14 -13.04 1.17
CA ALA A 118 2.79 -12.37 2.42
C ALA A 118 1.31 -12.53 2.78
N ILE A 119 0.41 -12.32 1.81
CA ILE A 119 -1.04 -12.40 2.01
C ILE A 119 -1.48 -13.82 2.37
N MET A 120 -0.88 -14.83 1.75
CA MET A 120 -1.18 -16.24 2.01
C MET A 120 -0.52 -16.77 3.29
N SER A 121 0.27 -15.95 3.99
CA SER A 121 0.88 -16.32 5.26
C SER A 121 -0.15 -16.35 6.39
N GLU A 122 -0.08 -17.34 7.27
CA GLU A 122 -0.87 -17.40 8.52
C GLU A 122 -0.68 -16.18 9.43
N HIS A 123 0.40 -15.42 9.22
CA HIS A 123 0.71 -14.20 9.97
C HIS A 123 0.04 -12.95 9.40
N CYS A 124 -0.63 -13.05 8.23
CA CYS A 124 -1.24 -11.88 7.62
C CYS A 124 -2.48 -11.43 8.41
N GLY A 125 -2.52 -10.14 8.77
CA GLY A 125 -3.61 -9.55 9.52
C GLY A 125 -4.85 -9.26 8.68
N ARG A 126 -5.88 -8.71 9.33
CA ARG A 126 -7.15 -8.31 8.70
C ARG A 126 -6.94 -7.33 7.56
N PHE A 127 -6.02 -6.39 7.72
CA PHE A 127 -5.66 -5.41 6.69
C PHE A 127 -4.19 -5.56 6.29
N ALA A 128 -3.96 -5.74 5.00
CA ALA A 128 -2.63 -5.78 4.40
C ALA A 128 -2.27 -4.38 3.88
N ILE A 129 -1.22 -3.76 4.42
CA ILE A 129 -0.81 -2.39 4.09
C ILE A 129 0.57 -2.42 3.45
N GLN A 130 0.69 -1.79 2.27
CA GLN A 130 1.96 -1.67 1.56
C GLN A 130 2.86 -0.63 2.23
N LEU A 131 4.14 -1.00 2.36
CA LEU A 131 5.23 -0.07 2.51
C LEU A 131 6.39 -0.54 1.64
N ASP A 132 6.84 0.27 0.71
CA ASP A 132 8.01 -0.06 -0.09
C ASP A 132 9.28 0.07 0.77
N SER A 133 10.28 -0.74 0.48
CA SER A 133 11.48 -0.89 1.32
C SER A 133 12.41 0.33 1.35
N ASP A 134 12.09 1.36 0.59
CA ASP A 134 12.75 2.66 0.49
C ASP A 134 11.81 3.84 0.80
N ASP A 135 10.59 3.55 1.28
CA ASP A 135 9.60 4.53 1.71
C ASP A 135 9.50 4.64 3.24
N LEU A 136 8.93 5.75 3.70
CA LEU A 136 8.70 6.05 5.11
C LEU A 136 7.27 6.54 5.34
N TYR A 137 6.67 6.14 6.47
CA TYR A 137 5.43 6.80 6.90
C TYR A 137 5.71 8.23 7.34
N ILE A 138 4.91 9.17 6.80
CA ILE A 138 5.12 10.61 6.98
C ILE A 138 4.92 11.08 8.45
N ASN A 139 4.14 10.35 9.25
CA ASN A 139 3.90 10.64 10.67
C ASN A 139 3.45 9.38 11.42
N ARG A 140 3.29 9.52 12.74
CA ARG A 140 2.97 8.41 13.67
C ARG A 140 1.52 7.92 13.64
N HIS A 141 0.63 8.48 12.83
CA HIS A 141 -0.80 8.17 12.83
C HIS A 141 -1.31 7.57 11.52
N VAL A 142 -0.40 7.19 10.62
CA VAL A 142 -0.79 6.69 9.28
C VAL A 142 -1.56 5.39 9.38
N LEU A 143 -1.05 4.39 10.13
CA LEU A 143 -1.73 3.09 10.28
C LEU A 143 -3.10 3.25 10.94
N GLN A 144 -3.20 4.04 12.03
CA GLN A 144 -4.47 4.30 12.68
C GLN A 144 -5.48 4.91 11.73
N ARG A 145 -5.07 5.93 10.97
CA ARG A 145 -5.94 6.59 9.98
C ARG A 145 -6.44 5.64 8.90
N ILE A 146 -5.57 4.73 8.41
CA ILE A 146 -5.96 3.74 7.40
C ILE A 146 -7.04 2.81 7.97
N VAL A 147 -6.85 2.26 9.17
CA VAL A 147 -7.83 1.36 9.79
C VAL A 147 -9.15 2.08 10.09
N ASP A 148 -9.09 3.29 10.65
CA ASP A 148 -10.29 4.12 10.87
C ASP A 148 -11.05 4.37 9.56
N THR A 149 -10.33 4.57 8.45
CA THR A 149 -10.91 4.77 7.13
C THR A 149 -11.59 3.50 6.62
N PHE A 150 -10.99 2.33 6.79
CA PHE A 150 -11.63 1.04 6.46
C PHE A 150 -12.93 0.86 7.20
N HIS A 151 -12.93 1.03 8.53
CA HIS A 151 -14.13 0.87 9.35
C HIS A 151 -15.21 1.91 9.00
N LYS A 152 -14.82 3.15 8.75
CA LYS A 152 -15.76 4.22 8.41
C LYS A 152 -16.44 4.01 7.06
N HIS A 153 -15.70 3.56 6.05
CA HIS A 153 -16.18 3.48 4.67
C HIS A 153 -16.52 2.07 4.22
N GLN A 154 -16.18 1.05 5.00
CA GLN A 154 -16.38 -0.37 4.64
C GLN A 154 -15.99 -0.65 3.19
N CYS A 155 -14.74 -0.34 2.85
CA CYS A 155 -14.19 -0.47 1.51
C CYS A 155 -13.21 -1.64 1.40
N ALA A 156 -13.03 -2.14 0.19
CA ALA A 156 -12.09 -3.24 -0.09
C ALA A 156 -10.63 -2.79 -0.12
N MET A 157 -10.40 -1.53 -0.54
CA MET A 157 -9.06 -0.99 -0.79
C MET A 157 -9.02 0.50 -0.46
N ILE A 158 -7.88 0.94 0.04
CA ILE A 158 -7.54 2.35 0.23
C ILE A 158 -6.28 2.65 -0.56
N ILE A 159 -6.28 3.78 -1.25
CA ILE A 159 -5.10 4.32 -1.92
C ILE A 159 -4.74 5.63 -1.22
N GLY A 160 -3.50 5.72 -0.74
CA GLY A 160 -3.01 6.90 -0.07
C GLY A 160 -2.33 7.89 -1.01
N SER A 161 -2.04 9.06 -0.48
CA SER A 161 -1.16 10.05 -1.12
C SER A 161 0.26 9.88 -0.61
N TYR A 162 1.24 10.34 -1.41
CA TYR A 162 2.63 10.31 -1.02
C TYR A 162 3.35 11.60 -1.40
N LYS A 163 4.47 11.84 -0.76
CA LYS A 163 5.32 12.99 -0.99
C LYS A 163 6.66 12.53 -1.55
N MET A 164 7.06 13.09 -2.67
CA MET A 164 8.36 12.82 -3.27
C MET A 164 9.45 13.56 -2.50
N VAL A 165 10.45 12.82 -2.01
CA VAL A 165 11.59 13.37 -1.28
C VAL A 165 12.89 12.71 -1.74
N ASN A 166 14.02 13.39 -1.54
CA ASN A 166 15.34 12.79 -1.70
C ASN A 166 15.77 12.06 -0.41
N PHE A 167 16.95 11.43 -0.41
CA PHE A 167 17.49 10.72 0.76
C PHE A 167 17.78 11.60 1.99
N LYS A 168 17.72 12.93 1.85
CA LYS A 168 17.78 13.88 2.97
C LYS A 168 16.41 14.30 3.48
N LEU A 169 15.34 13.68 2.94
CA LEU A 169 13.94 14.01 3.19
C LEU A 169 13.54 15.43 2.76
N GLU A 170 14.30 16.03 1.86
CA GLU A 170 13.95 17.30 1.22
C GLU A 170 12.96 17.03 0.07
N GLU A 171 11.91 17.84 -0.02
CA GLU A 171 10.92 17.71 -1.08
C GLU A 171 11.53 17.94 -2.47
N ILE A 172 11.18 17.05 -3.41
CA ILE A 172 11.58 17.16 -4.81
C ILE A 172 10.34 17.19 -5.71
N PRO A 173 10.40 17.80 -6.89
CA PRO A 173 9.28 17.79 -7.85
C PRO A 173 8.87 16.36 -8.22
N PRO A 174 7.58 16.11 -8.39
CA PRO A 174 6.45 17.05 -8.33
C PRO A 174 5.89 17.34 -6.92
N GLY A 175 6.56 16.90 -5.86
CA GLY A 175 6.10 17.13 -4.48
C GLY A 175 5.05 16.10 -4.05
N ILE A 176 3.87 16.57 -3.65
CA ILE A 176 2.78 15.70 -3.20
C ILE A 176 2.03 15.15 -4.42
N ILE A 177 1.90 13.82 -4.46
CA ILE A 177 1.01 13.10 -5.36
C ILE A 177 -0.23 12.72 -4.58
N ASP A 178 -1.36 13.29 -4.97
CA ASP A 178 -2.65 13.04 -4.31
C ASP A 178 -3.72 12.64 -5.34
N HIS A 179 -4.93 12.35 -4.84
CA HIS A 179 -6.06 11.87 -5.63
C HIS A 179 -7.21 12.87 -5.68
N LYS A 180 -6.94 14.19 -5.59
CA LYS A 180 -7.96 15.23 -5.64
C LYS A 180 -8.82 15.22 -6.90
N GLU A 181 -8.28 14.66 -7.99
CA GLU A 181 -9.01 14.50 -9.23
C GLU A 181 -10.05 13.37 -9.19
N TRP A 182 -9.98 12.49 -8.18
CA TRP A 182 -10.90 11.39 -8.03
C TRP A 182 -12.12 11.86 -7.23
N THR A 183 -13.27 11.78 -7.87
CA THR A 183 -14.55 12.09 -7.25
C THR A 183 -15.41 10.84 -7.12
N THR A 184 -16.50 10.95 -6.40
CA THR A 184 -17.51 9.88 -6.33
C THR A 184 -18.04 9.50 -7.71
N ASP A 185 -18.12 10.47 -8.63
CA ASP A 185 -18.72 10.23 -9.96
C ASP A 185 -17.75 9.61 -10.95
N ASN A 186 -16.46 9.93 -10.88
CA ASN A 186 -15.48 9.52 -11.88
C ASN A 186 -14.47 8.46 -11.40
N GLY A 187 -14.36 8.21 -10.09
CA GLY A 187 -13.27 7.46 -9.48
C GLY A 187 -13.02 6.10 -10.11
N HIS A 188 -14.06 5.30 -10.35
CA HIS A 188 -13.93 3.97 -10.98
C HIS A 188 -13.32 4.04 -12.38
N ASN A 189 -13.80 4.97 -13.21
CA ASN A 189 -13.35 5.10 -14.59
C ASN A 189 -12.00 5.83 -14.66
N ASN A 190 -11.77 6.76 -13.75
CA ASN A 190 -10.53 7.51 -13.68
C ASN A 190 -9.31 6.62 -13.35
N ALA A 191 -9.52 5.55 -12.58
CA ALA A 191 -8.51 4.54 -12.29
C ALA A 191 -7.92 3.89 -13.57
N LEU A 192 -8.72 3.81 -14.64
CA LEU A 192 -8.29 3.27 -15.93
C LEU A 192 -7.57 4.31 -16.79
N ARG A 193 -7.82 5.60 -16.56
CA ARG A 193 -7.29 6.71 -17.36
C ARG A 193 -5.95 7.21 -16.86
N ILE A 194 -5.75 7.23 -15.55
CA ILE A 194 -4.54 7.77 -14.92
C ILE A 194 -3.86 6.70 -14.06
N ASN A 195 -2.55 6.80 -13.95
CA ASN A 195 -1.78 5.92 -13.06
C ASN A 195 -1.97 6.34 -11.60
N GLY A 196 -3.14 6.10 -11.06
CA GLY A 196 -3.52 6.51 -9.71
C GLY A 196 -3.53 5.38 -8.68
N LEU A 197 -3.26 4.14 -9.09
CA LEU A 197 -3.23 2.97 -8.20
C LEU A 197 -1.82 2.64 -7.70
N GLY A 198 -0.95 3.63 -7.62
CA GLY A 198 0.40 3.50 -7.07
C GLY A 198 0.42 3.29 -5.55
N ALA A 199 1.61 3.14 -4.98
CA ALA A 199 1.81 3.13 -3.52
C ALA A 199 1.41 4.51 -2.93
N PRO A 200 0.98 4.57 -1.65
CA PRO A 200 0.72 3.46 -0.75
C PRO A 200 -0.68 2.86 -0.96
N ARG A 201 -0.80 1.56 -0.82
CA ARG A 201 -2.06 0.82 -0.93
C ARG A 201 -2.32 0.03 0.35
N ALA A 202 -3.60 -0.09 0.70
CA ALA A 202 -4.05 -0.94 1.79
C ALA A 202 -5.27 -1.74 1.34
N PHE A 203 -5.39 -2.97 1.80
CA PHE A 203 -6.40 -3.90 1.37
C PHE A 203 -7.06 -4.59 2.55
N TYR A 204 -8.35 -4.91 2.44
CA TYR A 204 -9.00 -5.87 3.30
C TYR A 204 -8.60 -7.27 2.86
N THR A 205 -7.80 -7.97 3.67
CA THR A 205 -7.13 -9.23 3.32
C THR A 205 -8.07 -10.32 2.80
N PRO A 206 -9.29 -10.54 3.39
CA PRO A 206 -10.18 -11.60 2.90
C PRO A 206 -10.67 -11.47 1.46
N LEU A 207 -10.42 -10.36 0.80
CA LEU A 207 -10.78 -10.16 -0.60
C LEU A 207 -9.62 -10.37 -1.58
N LEU A 208 -8.42 -10.71 -1.09
CA LEU A 208 -7.23 -10.96 -1.89
C LEU A 208 -6.99 -12.44 -2.08
#